data_3394398596488cd5d51a0c0a3bf52497
#
_entry.id   3394398596488cd5d51a0c0a3bf52497
#
_cell.length_a   1.000
_cell.length_b   1.000
_cell.length_c   1.000
_cell.angle_alpha   90.00
_cell.angle_beta   90.00
_cell.angle_gamma   90.00
#
_symmetry.space_group_name_H-M   'P 1'
#
loop_
_entity.id
_entity.type
_entity.pdbx_description
1 polymer ?
#
loop_
_entity_poly.entity_id
_entity_poly.type
_entity_poly.pdbx_seq_one_letter_code
_entity_poly.pdbx_strand_id
1 'polypeptide(L)'
;MLKKLVKGCAVFVALASALVIGAPSAFAWQEIDYFIANGHGTINPSYLVIHSTANPGATAWNHVTYWNRAGNNAAMAQWVCDWTNGGTVYQVMPGNAKAWHVGNGNNVSVGIEICEGTTREQVDTALDTAAQWAAYYLNQKGWGIDRMVSHNDARALWGGTTHTDPIPYLERWGYSWNWFKSKVQAYMDGSTDTEPAPDSGNQNNAPAAPTGSVEALAAAVMRGEYGSGQARRDALGSRYEEVQSYVNSHYFGIGSGSSSSYKTTAELAAAVMRGDYGSGQARRDALGSRYNEVQAYVNRVYYKIY
;
A
#
# COMPACT_ATOMS: atom_id res chain seq x y z
N MET A 1 -52.22 51.04 -56.31
CA MET A 1 -52.15 49.57 -56.15
C MET A 1 -50.81 49.19 -55.58
N LEU A 2 -50.77 48.91 -54.30
CA LEU A 2 -49.55 48.60 -53.58
C LEU A 2 -49.32 47.09 -53.60
N LYS A 3 -48.24 46.63 -54.23
CA LYS A 3 -47.81 45.21 -54.14
C LYS A 3 -46.97 45.00 -52.90
N LYS A 4 -47.47 44.24 -51.96
CA LYS A 4 -46.73 43.81 -50.77
C LYS A 4 -45.71 42.71 -51.16
N LEU A 5 -44.46 43.01 -50.92
CA LEU A 5 -43.37 42.01 -50.98
C LEU A 5 -43.34 41.22 -49.67
N VAL A 6 -43.58 39.94 -49.73
CA VAL A 6 -43.37 39.01 -48.61
C VAL A 6 -41.92 38.57 -48.63
N LYS A 7 -41.14 39.00 -47.65
CA LYS A 7 -39.78 38.48 -47.44
C LYS A 7 -39.86 37.19 -46.60
N GLY A 8 -39.54 36.06 -47.23
CA GLY A 8 -39.41 34.81 -46.52
C GLY A 8 -38.14 34.81 -45.67
N CYS A 9 -38.30 34.61 -44.38
CA CYS A 9 -37.22 34.39 -43.43
C CYS A 9 -36.87 32.90 -43.44
N ALA A 10 -35.71 32.53 -44.00
CA ALA A 10 -35.17 31.19 -43.86
C ALA A 10 -34.54 31.08 -42.46
N VAL A 11 -35.14 30.25 -41.62
CA VAL A 11 -34.57 29.90 -40.31
C VAL A 11 -33.54 28.82 -40.52
N PHE A 12 -32.27 29.17 -40.46
CA PHE A 12 -31.17 28.18 -40.36
C PHE A 12 -31.18 27.63 -38.92
N VAL A 13 -31.64 26.38 -38.76
CA VAL A 13 -31.42 25.62 -37.53
C VAL A 13 -29.98 25.08 -37.60
N ALA A 14 -29.08 25.75 -36.93
CA ALA A 14 -27.74 25.20 -36.67
C ALA A 14 -27.89 24.10 -35.61
N LEU A 15 -27.76 22.84 -36.01
CA LEU A 15 -27.51 21.74 -35.05
C LEU A 15 -26.11 21.94 -34.48
N ALA A 16 -26.03 22.50 -33.28
CA ALA A 16 -24.85 22.43 -32.47
C ALA A 16 -24.73 20.99 -31.97
N SER A 17 -23.87 20.19 -32.61
CA SER A 17 -23.41 18.93 -32.03
C SER A 17 -22.61 19.26 -30.78
N ALA A 18 -23.26 19.16 -29.61
CA ALA A 18 -22.57 19.21 -28.35
C ALA A 18 -21.64 17.98 -28.29
N LEU A 19 -20.35 18.23 -28.44
CA LEU A 19 -19.33 17.27 -28.10
C LEU A 19 -19.45 17.07 -26.59
N VAL A 20 -20.06 15.99 -26.16
CA VAL A 20 -20.03 15.56 -24.77
C VAL A 20 -18.58 15.13 -24.51
N ILE A 21 -17.75 16.09 -24.11
CA ILE A 21 -16.48 15.75 -23.47
C ILE A 21 -16.93 15.10 -22.17
N GLY A 22 -16.79 13.78 -22.09
CA GLY A 22 -17.07 13.04 -20.87
C GLY A 22 -16.34 13.75 -19.72
N ALA A 23 -17.08 14.12 -18.68
CA ALA A 23 -16.45 14.60 -17.47
C ALA A 23 -15.42 13.54 -17.06
N PRO A 24 -14.18 13.92 -16.67
CA PRO A 24 -13.23 12.96 -16.14
C PRO A 24 -13.94 12.18 -15.04
N SER A 25 -13.88 10.84 -15.11
CA SER A 25 -14.41 9.99 -14.05
C SER A 25 -13.86 10.51 -12.73
N ALA A 26 -14.76 10.86 -11.80
CA ALA A 26 -14.35 11.30 -10.47
C ALA A 26 -13.46 10.19 -9.88
N PHE A 27 -12.23 10.56 -9.51
CA PHE A 27 -11.33 9.63 -8.82
C PHE A 27 -12.05 9.05 -7.59
N ALA A 28 -11.93 7.75 -7.37
CA ALA A 28 -12.65 7.07 -6.29
C ALA A 28 -11.94 7.18 -4.93
N TRP A 29 -11.09 8.19 -4.74
CA TRP A 29 -10.34 8.41 -3.50
C TRP A 29 -10.66 9.79 -2.89
N GLN A 30 -10.45 9.90 -1.56
CA GLN A 30 -10.62 11.15 -0.81
C GLN A 30 -9.25 11.68 -0.39
N GLU A 31 -8.93 12.94 -0.70
CA GLU A 31 -7.77 13.65 -0.15
C GLU A 31 -8.15 14.51 1.06
N ILE A 32 -7.33 14.43 2.09
CA ILE A 32 -7.49 15.17 3.34
C ILE A 32 -6.20 15.93 3.63
N ASP A 33 -6.26 17.24 3.60
CA ASP A 33 -5.16 18.10 4.04
C ASP A 33 -5.07 18.08 5.56
N TYR A 34 -4.00 17.50 6.08
CA TYR A 34 -3.75 17.44 7.52
C TYR A 34 -2.28 17.74 7.82
N PHE A 35 -1.90 19.01 7.67
CA PHE A 35 -0.51 19.43 7.81
C PHE A 35 -0.03 19.33 9.25
N ILE A 36 0.95 18.46 9.48
CA ILE A 36 1.57 18.18 10.79
C ILE A 36 3.04 18.61 10.83
N ALA A 37 3.61 18.95 9.68
CA ALA A 37 4.98 19.37 9.53
C ALA A 37 5.11 20.42 8.41
N ASN A 38 6.12 21.27 8.51
CA ASN A 38 6.44 22.26 7.49
C ASN A 38 7.62 21.82 6.59
N GLY A 39 8.21 20.66 6.89
CA GLY A 39 9.38 20.13 6.21
C GLY A 39 10.69 20.87 6.56
N HIS A 40 11.73 20.60 5.80
CA HIS A 40 13.10 21.09 5.99
C HIS A 40 13.51 22.12 4.93
N GLY A 41 12.61 23.02 4.60
CA GLY A 41 12.74 24.02 3.54
C GLY A 41 11.86 23.73 2.34
N THR A 42 12.01 24.53 1.29
CA THR A 42 11.22 24.44 0.06
C THR A 42 12.07 23.86 -1.06
N ILE A 43 11.48 22.99 -1.88
CA ILE A 43 12.10 22.41 -3.08
C ILE A 43 11.28 22.74 -4.33
N ASN A 44 11.91 22.58 -5.48
CA ASN A 44 11.22 22.47 -6.76
C ASN A 44 11.34 21.01 -7.25
N PRO A 45 10.37 20.16 -6.92
CA PRO A 45 10.47 18.73 -7.20
C PRO A 45 10.40 18.45 -8.70
N SER A 46 11.12 17.43 -9.11
CA SER A 46 11.15 16.92 -10.49
C SER A 46 10.77 15.45 -10.57
N TYR A 47 10.54 14.82 -9.43
CA TYR A 47 10.21 13.40 -9.33
C TYR A 47 9.17 13.15 -8.23
N LEU A 48 8.35 12.12 -8.46
CA LEU A 48 7.48 11.50 -7.47
C LEU A 48 8.08 10.15 -7.05
N VAL A 49 8.27 9.95 -5.75
CA VAL A 49 8.74 8.67 -5.20
C VAL A 49 7.57 7.93 -4.56
N ILE A 50 7.42 6.67 -4.93
CA ILE A 50 6.45 5.76 -4.35
C ILE A 50 7.15 4.92 -3.29
N HIS A 51 6.57 4.92 -2.08
CA HIS A 51 7.02 4.18 -0.91
C HIS A 51 6.00 3.14 -0.48
N SER A 52 6.37 2.27 0.44
CA SER A 52 5.43 1.54 1.30
C SER A 52 5.90 1.59 2.74
N THR A 53 4.94 1.66 3.65
CA THR A 53 5.20 2.00 5.06
C THR A 53 5.95 0.95 5.87
N ALA A 54 6.19 -0.25 5.32
CA ALA A 54 6.78 -1.40 6.01
C ALA A 54 6.12 -1.69 7.38
N ASN A 55 4.84 -1.32 7.54
CA ASN A 55 4.06 -1.45 8.76
C ASN A 55 2.67 -2.05 8.48
N PRO A 56 2.60 -3.37 8.16
CA PRO A 56 1.37 -4.02 7.77
C PRO A 56 0.23 -3.84 8.78
N GLY A 57 -0.95 -3.48 8.28
CA GLY A 57 -2.17 -3.27 9.04
C GLY A 57 -2.31 -1.88 9.67
N ALA A 58 -1.28 -1.03 9.61
CA ALA A 58 -1.40 0.37 10.03
C ALA A 58 -2.05 1.20 8.92
N THR A 59 -3.07 1.98 9.27
CA THR A 59 -3.74 2.90 8.35
C THR A 59 -2.96 4.19 8.17
N ALA A 60 -3.32 4.99 7.17
CA ALA A 60 -2.75 6.32 6.96
C ALA A 60 -2.93 7.21 8.20
N TRP A 61 -4.09 7.14 8.87
CA TRP A 61 -4.31 7.86 10.12
C TRP A 61 -3.38 7.44 11.26
N ASN A 62 -3.02 6.15 11.34
CA ASN A 62 -2.02 5.71 12.32
C ASN A 62 -0.66 6.36 12.07
N HIS A 63 -0.24 6.47 10.81
CA HIS A 63 1.00 7.16 10.42
C HIS A 63 0.93 8.66 10.68
N VAL A 64 -0.16 9.32 10.28
CA VAL A 64 -0.41 10.74 10.59
C VAL A 64 -0.27 11.01 12.09
N THR A 65 -0.93 10.19 12.92
CA THR A 65 -0.87 10.32 14.39
C THR A 65 0.54 10.12 14.94
N TYR A 66 1.27 9.14 14.40
CA TYR A 66 2.66 8.87 14.79
C TYR A 66 3.58 10.03 14.41
N TRP A 67 3.53 10.48 13.17
CA TRP A 67 4.38 11.55 12.66
C TRP A 67 4.07 12.91 13.31
N ASN A 68 2.80 13.18 13.63
CA ASN A 68 2.41 14.41 14.33
C ASN A 68 3.13 14.59 15.68
N ARG A 69 3.45 13.50 16.37
CA ARG A 69 4.21 13.55 17.63
C ARG A 69 5.67 13.93 17.42
N ALA A 70 6.28 13.48 16.34
CA ALA A 70 7.66 13.77 16.00
C ALA A 70 7.80 15.11 15.24
N GLY A 71 6.72 15.58 14.61
CA GLY A 71 6.71 16.80 13.79
C GLY A 71 7.77 16.74 12.68
N ASN A 72 8.49 17.83 12.47
CA ASN A 72 9.55 17.91 11.45
C ASN A 72 10.71 16.92 11.64
N ASN A 73 10.84 16.30 12.81
CA ASN A 73 11.91 15.32 13.07
C ASN A 73 11.59 13.92 12.59
N ALA A 74 10.36 13.66 12.13
CA ALA A 74 10.00 12.37 11.57
C ALA A 74 10.56 12.21 10.15
N ALA A 75 11.05 11.02 9.83
CA ALA A 75 11.17 10.58 8.46
C ALA A 75 9.76 10.29 7.93
N MET A 76 9.30 11.05 6.94
CA MET A 76 7.98 10.92 6.34
C MET A 76 7.98 11.48 4.92
N ALA A 77 7.09 10.98 4.07
CA ALA A 77 6.77 11.59 2.79
C ALA A 77 5.73 12.71 2.95
N GLN A 78 5.43 13.46 1.88
CA GLN A 78 4.43 14.52 1.89
C GLN A 78 3.00 13.98 1.95
N TRP A 79 2.79 12.77 1.43
CA TRP A 79 1.49 12.10 1.40
C TRP A 79 1.58 10.68 1.94
N VAL A 80 0.46 10.18 2.44
CA VAL A 80 0.27 8.78 2.83
C VAL A 80 -1.14 8.36 2.46
N CYS A 81 -1.29 7.16 1.91
CA CYS A 81 -2.59 6.62 1.51
C CYS A 81 -2.85 5.23 2.07
N ASP A 82 -4.12 4.89 2.20
CA ASP A 82 -4.58 3.58 2.61
C ASP A 82 -5.90 3.18 1.92
N TRP A 83 -6.46 2.08 2.38
CA TRP A 83 -7.72 1.46 1.88
C TRP A 83 -8.97 1.96 2.59
N THR A 84 -8.87 2.82 3.62
CA THR A 84 -10.03 3.25 4.40
C THR A 84 -10.98 4.10 3.56
N ASN A 85 -12.30 3.95 3.81
CA ASN A 85 -13.36 4.65 3.08
C ASN A 85 -13.33 4.48 1.56
N GLY A 86 -12.81 3.34 1.07
CA GLY A 86 -12.66 3.09 -0.37
C GLY A 86 -11.43 3.77 -1.00
N GLY A 87 -10.55 4.33 -0.19
CA GLY A 87 -9.32 5.00 -0.60
C GLY A 87 -9.19 6.38 0.04
N THR A 88 -8.24 6.53 0.96
CA THR A 88 -7.96 7.81 1.63
C THR A 88 -6.51 8.20 1.44
N VAL A 89 -6.28 9.47 1.11
CA VAL A 89 -4.95 10.08 1.00
C VAL A 89 -4.87 11.24 1.98
N TYR A 90 -3.87 11.24 2.86
CA TYR A 90 -3.56 12.39 3.70
C TYR A 90 -2.37 13.13 3.13
N GLN A 91 -2.52 14.44 2.93
CA GLN A 91 -1.40 15.34 2.73
C GLN A 91 -0.94 15.87 4.10
N VAL A 92 0.30 15.55 4.50
CA VAL A 92 0.80 15.84 5.85
C VAL A 92 1.76 17.01 5.91
N MET A 93 2.19 17.52 4.76
CA MET A 93 2.97 18.77 4.64
C MET A 93 2.76 19.39 3.26
N PRO A 94 3.13 20.68 3.06
CA PRO A 94 3.03 21.33 1.74
C PRO A 94 3.75 20.52 0.65
N GLY A 95 3.14 20.39 -0.52
CA GLY A 95 3.63 19.56 -1.61
C GLY A 95 4.94 20.01 -2.26
N ASN A 96 5.49 21.15 -1.82
CA ASN A 96 6.84 21.63 -2.17
C ASN A 96 7.76 21.70 -0.96
N ALA A 97 7.36 21.20 0.18
CA ALA A 97 8.22 21.09 1.35
C ALA A 97 9.24 19.97 1.17
N LYS A 98 10.49 20.21 1.55
CA LYS A 98 11.49 19.15 1.59
C LYS A 98 11.20 18.20 2.74
N ALA A 99 10.80 16.98 2.40
CA ALA A 99 10.62 15.90 3.37
C ALA A 99 11.93 15.10 3.53
N TRP A 100 12.05 14.37 4.63
CA TRP A 100 13.08 13.35 4.82
C TRP A 100 12.48 11.98 4.51
N HIS A 101 12.56 11.54 3.25
CA HIS A 101 11.93 10.30 2.83
C HIS A 101 12.80 9.41 1.93
N VAL A 102 13.85 9.96 1.25
CA VAL A 102 14.56 9.21 0.21
C VAL A 102 16.06 9.54 0.11
N GLY A 103 16.68 9.89 1.24
CA GLY A 103 18.12 10.18 1.27
C GLY A 103 18.50 11.39 0.43
N ASN A 104 19.46 11.25 -0.49
CA ASN A 104 19.94 12.36 -1.31
C ASN A 104 18.89 12.90 -2.29
N GLY A 105 17.85 12.09 -2.61
CA GLY A 105 16.73 12.50 -3.45
C GLY A 105 15.77 13.51 -2.80
N ASN A 106 15.87 13.76 -1.49
CA ASN A 106 15.00 14.69 -0.75
C ASN A 106 14.96 16.12 -1.33
N ASN A 107 15.99 16.53 -2.07
CA ASN A 107 16.07 17.88 -2.65
C ASN A 107 15.36 18.01 -4.00
N VAL A 108 15.03 16.90 -4.64
CA VAL A 108 14.50 16.87 -6.02
C VAL A 108 13.21 16.08 -6.15
N SER A 109 12.70 15.53 -5.05
CA SER A 109 11.52 14.68 -5.09
C SER A 109 10.53 14.96 -3.97
N VAL A 110 9.29 14.59 -4.24
CA VAL A 110 8.22 14.43 -3.27
C VAL A 110 7.82 12.96 -3.24
N GLY A 111 7.12 12.53 -2.19
CA GLY A 111 6.77 11.13 -2.04
C GLY A 111 5.38 10.89 -1.49
N ILE A 112 4.88 9.69 -1.77
CA ILE A 112 3.68 9.12 -1.14
C ILE A 112 4.01 7.76 -0.55
N GLU A 113 3.54 7.52 0.69
CA GLU A 113 3.62 6.24 1.39
C GLU A 113 2.34 5.43 1.16
N ILE A 114 2.47 4.21 0.70
CA ILE A 114 1.36 3.25 0.61
C ILE A 114 1.32 2.45 1.90
N CYS A 115 0.22 2.53 2.64
CA CYS A 115 0.01 1.69 3.81
C CYS A 115 -0.15 0.22 3.39
N GLU A 116 0.55 -0.67 4.07
CA GLU A 116 0.55 -2.09 3.76
C GLU A 116 -0.69 -2.79 4.34
N GLY A 117 -1.64 -3.15 3.49
CA GLY A 117 -2.80 -3.95 3.85
C GLY A 117 -2.41 -5.36 4.30
N THR A 118 -3.30 -6.02 5.04
CA THR A 118 -3.15 -7.40 5.51
C THR A 118 -4.13 -8.38 4.88
N THR A 119 -5.06 -7.87 4.09
CA THR A 119 -5.96 -8.66 3.25
C THR A 119 -5.82 -8.23 1.81
N ARG A 120 -6.19 -9.11 0.87
CA ARG A 120 -6.16 -8.82 -0.56
C ARG A 120 -6.96 -7.55 -0.88
N GLU A 121 -8.16 -7.43 -0.37
CA GLU A 121 -9.02 -6.26 -0.56
C GLU A 121 -8.36 -4.95 -0.09
N GLN A 122 -7.74 -4.95 1.09
CA GLN A 122 -7.02 -3.79 1.60
C GLN A 122 -5.85 -3.40 0.70
N VAL A 123 -5.09 -4.39 0.25
CA VAL A 123 -3.92 -4.18 -0.62
C VAL A 123 -4.37 -3.63 -1.97
N ASP A 124 -5.35 -4.26 -2.59
CA ASP A 124 -5.85 -3.87 -3.91
C ASP A 124 -6.41 -2.44 -3.86
N THR A 125 -7.17 -2.10 -2.82
CA THR A 125 -7.71 -0.74 -2.63
C THR A 125 -6.58 0.27 -2.38
N ALA A 126 -5.59 -0.05 -1.54
CA ALA A 126 -4.48 0.87 -1.26
C ALA A 126 -3.61 1.11 -2.50
N LEU A 127 -3.31 0.06 -3.27
CA LEU A 127 -2.55 0.17 -4.51
C LEU A 127 -3.33 0.94 -5.58
N ASP A 128 -4.64 0.72 -5.67
CA ASP A 128 -5.51 1.45 -6.59
C ASP A 128 -5.58 2.94 -6.23
N THR A 129 -5.78 3.24 -4.96
CA THR A 129 -5.77 4.62 -4.42
C THR A 129 -4.45 5.33 -4.76
N ALA A 130 -3.32 4.66 -4.49
CA ALA A 130 -2.00 5.22 -4.78
C ALA A 130 -1.78 5.44 -6.28
N ALA A 131 -2.24 4.52 -7.14
CA ALA A 131 -2.08 4.63 -8.57
C ALA A 131 -2.93 5.76 -9.16
N GLN A 132 -4.18 5.90 -8.74
CA GLN A 132 -5.06 7.00 -9.15
C GLN A 132 -4.50 8.35 -8.70
N TRP A 133 -4.07 8.44 -7.45
CA TRP A 133 -3.48 9.66 -6.91
C TRP A 133 -2.17 10.03 -7.62
N ALA A 134 -1.29 9.06 -7.87
CA ALA A 134 -0.04 9.28 -8.60
C ALA A 134 -0.29 9.77 -10.03
N ALA A 135 -1.25 9.18 -10.74
CA ALA A 135 -1.65 9.62 -12.08
C ALA A 135 -2.17 11.07 -12.05
N TYR A 136 -3.05 11.38 -11.10
CA TYR A 136 -3.53 12.75 -10.89
C TYR A 136 -2.37 13.71 -10.64
N TYR A 137 -1.45 13.38 -9.72
CA TYR A 137 -0.31 14.23 -9.39
C TYR A 137 0.62 14.46 -10.58
N LEU A 138 0.97 13.40 -11.32
CA LEU A 138 1.82 13.49 -12.51
C LEU A 138 1.17 14.38 -13.57
N ASN A 139 -0.11 14.20 -13.85
CA ASN A 139 -0.86 15.03 -14.79
C ASN A 139 -0.92 16.50 -14.36
N GLN A 140 -1.13 16.79 -13.08
CA GLN A 140 -1.09 18.16 -12.54
C GLN A 140 0.26 18.84 -12.72
N LYS A 141 1.34 18.06 -12.70
CA LYS A 141 2.72 18.56 -12.91
C LYS A 141 3.13 18.61 -14.38
N GLY A 142 2.34 18.03 -15.28
CA GLY A 142 2.72 17.83 -16.69
C GLY A 142 3.91 16.88 -16.82
N TRP A 143 4.01 15.90 -15.92
CA TRP A 143 5.07 14.90 -15.90
C TRP A 143 4.63 13.60 -16.55
N GLY A 144 5.53 12.95 -17.29
CA GLY A 144 5.35 11.59 -17.75
C GLY A 144 5.63 10.57 -16.65
N ILE A 145 5.30 9.31 -16.93
CA ILE A 145 5.52 8.17 -16.02
C ILE A 145 7.01 7.97 -15.66
N ASP A 146 7.93 8.47 -16.47
CA ASP A 146 9.39 8.46 -16.23
C ASP A 146 9.80 9.31 -15.02
N ARG A 147 8.93 10.21 -14.57
CA ARG A 147 9.12 11.02 -13.36
C ARG A 147 8.62 10.34 -12.09
N MET A 148 8.01 9.17 -12.20
CA MET A 148 7.64 8.34 -11.06
C MET A 148 8.66 7.22 -10.88
N VAL A 149 9.25 7.15 -9.69
CA VAL A 149 10.26 6.16 -9.32
C VAL A 149 9.88 5.47 -8.00
N SER A 150 10.35 4.24 -7.79
CA SER A 150 10.30 3.60 -6.49
C SER A 150 11.40 4.12 -5.56
N HIS A 151 11.31 3.87 -4.25
CA HIS A 151 12.43 4.12 -3.35
C HIS A 151 13.68 3.32 -3.77
N ASN A 152 13.48 2.10 -4.27
CA ASN A 152 14.58 1.29 -4.83
C ASN A 152 15.25 1.95 -6.04
N ASP A 153 14.48 2.54 -6.96
CA ASP A 153 15.03 3.28 -8.10
C ASP A 153 15.76 4.54 -7.60
N ALA A 154 15.18 5.26 -6.65
CA ALA A 154 15.76 6.45 -6.03
C ALA A 154 17.10 6.14 -5.34
N ARG A 155 17.20 4.97 -4.68
CA ARG A 155 18.46 4.48 -4.13
C ARG A 155 19.55 4.36 -5.18
N ALA A 156 19.22 3.84 -6.35
CA ALA A 156 20.15 3.69 -7.47
C ALA A 156 20.50 5.04 -8.12
N LEU A 157 19.52 5.96 -8.23
CA LEU A 157 19.68 7.25 -8.88
C LEU A 157 20.48 8.25 -8.04
N TRP A 158 20.21 8.31 -6.74
CA TRP A 158 20.72 9.40 -5.88
C TRP A 158 21.55 8.92 -4.69
N GLY A 159 21.39 7.67 -4.26
CA GLY A 159 22.03 7.16 -3.06
C GLY A 159 21.50 7.79 -1.76
N GLY A 160 22.25 7.61 -0.68
CA GLY A 160 21.89 8.14 0.66
C GLY A 160 20.76 7.37 1.35
N THR A 161 20.34 6.23 0.80
CA THR A 161 19.37 5.30 1.36
C THR A 161 19.70 3.87 0.95
N THR A 162 19.26 2.89 1.73
CA THR A 162 19.37 1.46 1.43
C THR A 162 18.02 0.79 1.19
N HIS A 163 16.94 1.54 1.29
CA HIS A 163 15.58 1.04 1.20
C HIS A 163 15.22 0.60 -0.22
N THR A 164 14.35 -0.39 -0.32
CA THR A 164 13.94 -1.03 -1.59
C THR A 164 12.43 -1.05 -1.79
N ASP A 165 11.67 -0.41 -0.89
CA ASP A 165 10.21 -0.28 -1.01
C ASP A 165 9.81 0.49 -2.30
N PRO A 166 8.63 0.27 -2.82
CA PRO A 166 7.58 -0.67 -2.41
C PRO A 166 7.78 -2.08 -2.98
N ILE A 167 8.94 -2.40 -3.60
CA ILE A 167 9.13 -3.65 -4.36
C ILE A 167 8.80 -4.90 -3.53
N PRO A 168 9.36 -5.10 -2.30
CA PRO A 168 9.05 -6.30 -1.52
C PRO A 168 7.57 -6.39 -1.09
N TYR A 169 6.91 -5.25 -0.92
CA TYR A 169 5.48 -5.22 -0.62
C TYR A 169 4.65 -5.66 -1.82
N LEU A 170 4.93 -5.12 -3.00
CA LEU A 170 4.26 -5.49 -4.25
C LEU A 170 4.42 -6.98 -4.52
N GLU A 171 5.67 -7.48 -4.50
CA GLU A 171 5.99 -8.88 -4.79
C GLU A 171 5.32 -9.85 -3.81
N ARG A 172 5.20 -9.49 -2.53
CA ARG A 172 4.49 -10.29 -1.52
C ARG A 172 3.04 -10.58 -1.92
N TRP A 173 2.43 -9.68 -2.67
CA TRP A 173 1.04 -9.79 -3.11
C TRP A 173 0.90 -10.18 -4.58
N GLY A 174 1.99 -10.59 -5.24
CA GLY A 174 2.00 -11.02 -6.63
C GLY A 174 2.01 -9.88 -7.65
N TYR A 175 2.27 -8.67 -7.20
CA TYR A 175 2.41 -7.50 -8.07
C TYR A 175 3.86 -7.22 -8.40
N SER A 176 4.12 -6.58 -9.55
CA SER A 176 5.43 -6.05 -9.90
C SER A 176 5.43 -4.53 -9.93
N TRP A 177 6.60 -3.93 -9.82
CA TRP A 177 6.75 -2.48 -10.04
C TRP A 177 6.31 -2.06 -11.44
N ASN A 178 6.57 -2.88 -12.45
CA ASN A 178 6.11 -2.60 -13.81
C ASN A 178 4.59 -2.64 -13.93
N TRP A 179 3.92 -3.59 -13.27
CA TRP A 179 2.47 -3.60 -13.19
C TRP A 179 1.94 -2.30 -12.55
N PHE A 180 2.50 -1.86 -11.43
CA PHE A 180 2.08 -0.63 -10.77
C PHE A 180 2.26 0.59 -11.69
N LYS A 181 3.39 0.70 -12.39
CA LYS A 181 3.62 1.76 -13.39
C LYS A 181 2.61 1.72 -14.53
N SER A 182 2.30 0.53 -15.06
CA SER A 182 1.30 0.38 -16.13
C SER A 182 -0.10 0.81 -15.66
N LYS A 183 -0.44 0.48 -14.41
CA LYS A 183 -1.70 0.92 -13.79
C LYS A 183 -1.77 2.44 -13.66
N VAL A 184 -0.71 3.09 -13.20
CA VAL A 184 -0.63 4.55 -13.14
C VAL A 184 -0.74 5.16 -14.54
N GLN A 185 -0.04 4.62 -15.54
CA GLN A 185 -0.11 5.10 -16.92
C GLN A 185 -1.53 4.99 -17.47
N ALA A 186 -2.24 3.88 -17.24
CA ALA A 186 -3.61 3.72 -17.67
C ALA A 186 -4.54 4.81 -17.10
N TYR A 187 -4.38 5.14 -15.82
CA TYR A 187 -5.11 6.26 -15.21
C TYR A 187 -4.72 7.62 -15.82
N MET A 188 -3.43 7.83 -16.13
CA MET A 188 -2.97 9.06 -16.80
C MET A 188 -3.62 9.23 -18.18
N ASP A 189 -3.84 8.12 -18.90
CA ASP A 189 -4.45 8.07 -20.22
C ASP A 189 -6.00 8.14 -20.16
N GLY A 190 -6.58 8.24 -18.96
CA GLY A 190 -8.03 8.33 -18.76
C GLY A 190 -8.76 6.99 -18.85
N SER A 191 -8.05 5.86 -18.80
CA SER A 191 -8.65 4.53 -18.70
C SER A 191 -9.13 4.30 -17.27
N THR A 192 -10.37 3.82 -17.13
CA THR A 192 -10.89 3.28 -15.87
C THR A 192 -10.75 1.75 -15.82
N ASP A 193 -10.51 1.13 -16.97
CA ASP A 193 -10.23 -0.29 -17.12
C ASP A 193 -8.72 -0.51 -16.94
N THR A 194 -8.28 -0.43 -15.71
CA THR A 194 -6.93 -0.86 -15.37
C THR A 194 -6.88 -2.37 -15.47
N GLU A 195 -5.80 -2.89 -16.04
CA GLU A 195 -5.55 -4.32 -16.10
C GLU A 195 -5.85 -4.94 -14.73
N PRO A 196 -6.69 -5.98 -14.67
CA PRO A 196 -7.05 -6.59 -13.40
C PRO A 196 -5.78 -6.93 -12.62
N ALA A 197 -5.90 -6.89 -11.29
CA ALA A 197 -4.87 -7.45 -10.43
C ALA A 197 -4.40 -8.76 -11.06
N PRO A 198 -3.09 -9.04 -11.13
CA PRO A 198 -2.61 -10.30 -11.66
C PRO A 198 -3.45 -11.37 -10.98
N ASP A 199 -4.22 -12.06 -11.81
CA ASP A 199 -5.21 -13.02 -11.37
C ASP A 199 -4.49 -14.00 -10.45
N SER A 200 -4.95 -14.08 -9.21
CA SER A 200 -4.63 -15.21 -8.33
C SER A 200 -5.07 -16.54 -8.97
N GLY A 201 -5.66 -16.48 -10.15
CA GLY A 201 -6.33 -17.53 -10.90
C GLY A 201 -5.51 -18.20 -12.00
N ASN A 202 -4.25 -17.85 -12.27
CA ASN A 202 -3.44 -18.74 -13.09
C ASN A 202 -2.59 -19.70 -12.23
N GLN A 203 -3.30 -20.50 -11.41
CA GLN A 203 -2.72 -21.68 -10.73
C GLN A 203 -2.34 -22.81 -11.72
N ASN A 204 -2.47 -22.60 -13.04
CA ASN A 204 -2.18 -23.64 -14.01
C ASN A 204 -0.71 -23.73 -14.42
N ASN A 205 0.20 -22.89 -13.85
CA ASN A 205 1.66 -23.03 -13.98
C ASN A 205 2.40 -22.90 -12.63
N ALA A 206 1.72 -22.92 -11.50
CA ALA A 206 2.39 -23.15 -10.24
C ALA A 206 2.94 -24.60 -10.25
N PRO A 207 4.16 -24.84 -9.74
CA PRO A 207 4.60 -26.21 -9.50
C PRO A 207 3.48 -26.94 -8.74
N ALA A 208 3.17 -28.16 -9.15
CA ALA A 208 2.15 -28.94 -8.45
C ALA A 208 2.44 -28.90 -6.96
N ALA A 209 1.43 -28.56 -6.14
CA ALA A 209 1.57 -28.50 -4.70
C ALA A 209 2.23 -29.79 -4.21
N PRO A 210 3.22 -29.72 -3.30
CA PRO A 210 3.98 -30.88 -2.91
C PRO A 210 3.05 -31.94 -2.32
N THR A 211 3.26 -33.20 -2.73
CA THR A 211 2.56 -34.35 -2.22
C THR A 211 3.19 -34.79 -0.89
N GLY A 212 2.36 -35.26 0.03
CA GLY A 212 2.81 -35.72 1.35
C GLY A 212 1.83 -35.34 2.45
N SER A 213 2.02 -35.92 3.63
CA SER A 213 1.21 -35.52 4.78
C SER A 213 1.63 -34.12 5.27
N VAL A 214 0.71 -33.44 5.95
CA VAL A 214 0.98 -32.10 6.53
C VAL A 214 2.18 -32.15 7.45
N GLU A 215 2.34 -33.21 8.24
CA GLU A 215 3.44 -33.42 9.15
C GLU A 215 4.78 -33.55 8.41
N ALA A 216 4.80 -34.31 7.29
CA ALA A 216 6.01 -34.49 6.50
C ALA A 216 6.45 -33.18 5.84
N LEU A 217 5.50 -32.42 5.30
CA LEU A 217 5.74 -31.11 4.72
C LEU A 217 6.18 -30.08 5.79
N ALA A 218 5.56 -30.11 6.96
CA ALA A 218 5.94 -29.26 8.09
C ALA A 218 7.38 -29.58 8.58
N ALA A 219 7.74 -30.86 8.66
CA ALA A 219 9.11 -31.25 8.98
C ALA A 219 10.11 -30.76 7.91
N ALA A 220 9.76 -30.81 6.64
CA ALA A 220 10.57 -30.29 5.54
C ALA A 220 10.70 -28.75 5.61
N VAL A 221 9.62 -28.04 6.00
CA VAL A 221 9.66 -26.60 6.30
C VAL A 221 10.66 -26.30 7.42
N MET A 222 10.65 -27.09 8.48
CA MET A 222 11.59 -26.91 9.61
C MET A 222 13.05 -27.18 9.23
N ARG A 223 13.30 -28.03 8.22
CA ARG A 223 14.63 -28.23 7.63
C ARG A 223 15.04 -27.16 6.64
N GLY A 224 14.14 -26.21 6.32
CA GLY A 224 14.40 -25.11 5.38
C GLY A 224 14.21 -25.48 3.90
N GLU A 225 13.69 -26.66 3.56
CA GLU A 225 13.56 -27.16 2.19
C GLU A 225 12.59 -26.33 1.33
N TYR A 226 11.67 -25.60 1.95
CA TYR A 226 10.72 -24.70 1.29
C TYR A 226 11.09 -23.22 1.44
N GLY A 227 12.31 -22.89 1.90
CA GLY A 227 12.75 -21.52 2.11
C GLY A 227 11.95 -20.79 3.19
N SER A 228 11.82 -19.47 3.05
CA SER A 228 11.09 -18.61 4.02
C SER A 228 10.24 -17.56 3.31
N GLY A 229 9.26 -17.01 4.02
CA GLY A 229 8.42 -15.94 3.49
C GLY A 229 7.67 -16.33 2.21
N GLN A 230 7.79 -15.53 1.15
CA GLN A 230 7.11 -15.79 -0.12
C GLN A 230 7.58 -17.06 -0.81
N ALA A 231 8.89 -17.35 -0.82
CA ALA A 231 9.43 -18.57 -1.41
C ALA A 231 8.76 -19.84 -0.84
N ARG A 232 8.47 -19.87 0.47
CA ARG A 232 7.73 -20.98 1.10
C ARG A 232 6.27 -21.03 0.65
N ARG A 233 5.60 -19.88 0.50
CA ARG A 233 4.23 -19.84 -0.02
C ARG A 233 4.13 -20.39 -1.43
N ASP A 234 5.05 -19.96 -2.28
CA ASP A 234 5.09 -20.36 -3.68
C ASP A 234 5.40 -21.88 -3.80
N ALA A 235 6.35 -22.37 -3.02
CA ALA A 235 6.77 -23.76 -3.03
C ALA A 235 5.70 -24.72 -2.44
N LEU A 236 4.92 -24.27 -1.46
CA LEU A 236 3.84 -25.07 -0.87
C LEU A 236 2.50 -24.88 -1.59
N GLY A 237 2.32 -23.80 -2.34
CA GLY A 237 1.10 -23.48 -3.08
C GLY A 237 -0.15 -23.56 -2.21
N SER A 238 -1.18 -24.27 -2.69
CA SER A 238 -2.43 -24.47 -1.96
C SER A 238 -2.29 -25.18 -0.60
N ARG A 239 -1.15 -25.81 -0.36
CA ARG A 239 -0.83 -26.50 0.90
C ARG A 239 -0.25 -25.57 1.98
N TYR A 240 0.07 -24.32 1.64
CA TYR A 240 0.79 -23.41 2.53
C TYR A 240 0.07 -23.21 3.88
N GLU A 241 -1.20 -22.88 3.86
CA GLU A 241 -1.94 -22.52 5.08
C GLU A 241 -2.06 -23.69 6.05
N GLU A 242 -2.34 -24.90 5.57
CA GLU A 242 -2.44 -26.08 6.43
C GLU A 242 -1.07 -26.49 7.00
N VAL A 243 -0.02 -26.43 6.17
CA VAL A 243 1.35 -26.78 6.59
C VAL A 243 1.88 -25.75 7.58
N GLN A 244 1.70 -24.45 7.30
CA GLN A 244 2.16 -23.39 8.20
C GLN A 244 1.39 -23.39 9.52
N SER A 245 0.09 -23.66 9.49
CA SER A 245 -0.72 -23.84 10.71
C SER A 245 -0.19 -25.01 11.56
N TYR A 246 0.15 -26.13 10.92
CA TYR A 246 0.76 -27.27 11.62
C TYR A 246 2.13 -26.92 12.20
N VAL A 247 3.00 -26.25 11.44
CA VAL A 247 4.29 -25.75 11.92
C VAL A 247 4.11 -24.88 13.14
N ASN A 248 3.19 -23.92 13.07
CA ASN A 248 2.93 -22.99 14.17
C ASN A 248 2.43 -23.72 15.43
N SER A 249 1.50 -24.65 15.27
CA SER A 249 0.92 -25.38 16.40
C SER A 249 1.85 -26.44 16.99
N HIS A 250 2.52 -27.20 16.14
CA HIS A 250 3.28 -28.37 16.57
C HIS A 250 4.70 -28.02 16.99
N TYR A 251 5.40 -27.15 16.25
CA TYR A 251 6.80 -26.82 16.54
C TYR A 251 6.96 -25.57 17.40
N PHE A 252 6.02 -24.64 17.33
CA PHE A 252 6.10 -23.36 18.07
C PHE A 252 5.04 -23.22 19.14
N GLY A 253 4.14 -24.19 19.31
CA GLY A 253 3.06 -24.14 20.31
C GLY A 253 2.05 -23.02 20.04
N ILE A 254 1.97 -22.52 18.81
CA ILE A 254 1.10 -21.43 18.39
C ILE A 254 -0.17 -22.05 17.78
N GLY A 255 -1.15 -22.28 18.59
CA GLY A 255 -2.56 -22.48 18.29
C GLY A 255 -2.99 -23.60 17.37
N SER A 256 -3.58 -24.64 17.90
CA SER A 256 -4.92 -25.08 17.50
C SER A 256 -5.59 -25.75 18.71
N GLY A 257 -6.84 -25.39 18.90
CA GLY A 257 -7.58 -25.64 20.09
C GLY A 257 -7.65 -27.09 20.51
N SER A 258 -7.29 -27.29 21.74
CA SER A 258 -7.99 -28.18 22.63
C SER A 258 -7.78 -27.66 24.05
N SER A 259 -8.84 -27.16 24.63
CA SER A 259 -9.08 -26.82 26.03
C SER A 259 -7.88 -26.86 26.98
N SER A 260 -7.27 -25.70 27.26
CA SER A 260 -6.82 -25.26 28.58
C SER A 260 -5.98 -23.98 28.45
N SER A 261 -6.47 -22.92 29.06
CA SER A 261 -5.88 -21.58 29.19
C SER A 261 -5.58 -20.83 27.90
N TYR A 262 -6.61 -20.28 27.28
CA TYR A 262 -6.46 -19.08 26.45
C TYR A 262 -5.80 -17.99 27.31
N LYS A 263 -4.52 -17.69 27.04
CA LYS A 263 -3.88 -16.52 27.65
C LYS A 263 -4.72 -15.30 27.34
N THR A 264 -5.06 -14.54 28.35
CA THR A 264 -5.78 -13.28 28.18
C THR A 264 -4.92 -12.28 27.39
N THR A 265 -5.53 -11.27 26.79
CA THR A 265 -4.81 -10.18 26.10
C THR A 265 -3.78 -9.52 27.01
N ALA A 266 -4.08 -9.39 28.31
CA ALA A 266 -3.16 -8.86 29.31
C ALA A 266 -1.93 -9.76 29.55
N GLU A 267 -2.14 -11.09 29.63
CA GLU A 267 -1.03 -12.06 29.78
C GLU A 267 -0.13 -12.12 28.54
N LEU A 268 -0.72 -12.07 27.35
CA LEU A 268 0.05 -11.97 26.11
C LEU A 268 0.81 -10.64 26.01
N ALA A 269 0.20 -9.53 26.41
CA ALA A 269 0.85 -8.23 26.46
C ALA A 269 2.03 -8.20 27.45
N ALA A 270 1.87 -8.80 28.64
CA ALA A 270 2.95 -8.95 29.60
C ALA A 270 4.10 -9.82 29.05
N ALA A 271 3.79 -10.89 28.32
CA ALA A 271 4.76 -11.73 27.64
C ALA A 271 5.50 -11.00 26.51
N VAL A 272 4.79 -10.16 25.75
CA VAL A 272 5.39 -9.23 24.76
C VAL A 272 6.39 -8.29 25.42
N MET A 273 6.04 -7.73 26.57
CA MET A 273 6.93 -6.81 27.32
C MET A 273 8.17 -7.51 27.88
N ARG A 274 8.10 -8.79 28.19
CA ARG A 274 9.27 -9.61 28.55
C ARG A 274 10.15 -10.01 27.36
N GLY A 275 9.65 -9.81 26.12
CA GLY A 275 10.37 -10.20 24.90
C GLY A 275 10.08 -11.63 24.42
N ASP A 276 9.15 -12.36 25.06
CA ASP A 276 8.82 -13.78 24.75
C ASP A 276 8.38 -13.98 23.28
N TYR A 277 7.89 -12.95 22.63
CA TYR A 277 7.42 -12.93 21.24
C TYR A 277 8.36 -12.18 20.27
N GLY A 278 9.57 -11.83 20.70
CA GLY A 278 10.51 -11.06 19.89
C GLY A 278 10.00 -9.67 19.52
N SER A 279 10.42 -9.14 18.35
CA SER A 279 10.05 -7.80 17.89
C SER A 279 9.70 -7.83 16.39
N GLY A 280 9.04 -6.76 15.93
CA GLY A 280 8.71 -6.60 14.51
C GLY A 280 7.90 -7.76 13.93
N GLN A 281 8.37 -8.33 12.82
CA GLN A 281 7.68 -9.43 12.13
C GLN A 281 7.58 -10.70 12.97
N ALA A 282 8.65 -11.07 13.70
CA ALA A 282 8.64 -12.25 14.56
C ALA A 282 7.50 -12.21 15.59
N ARG A 283 7.24 -11.04 16.18
CA ARG A 283 6.11 -10.84 17.12
C ARG A 283 4.75 -10.99 16.42
N ARG A 284 4.61 -10.50 15.21
CA ARG A 284 3.36 -10.62 14.44
C ARG A 284 3.06 -12.07 14.14
N ASP A 285 4.07 -12.80 13.65
CA ASP A 285 3.95 -14.20 13.29
C ASP A 285 3.62 -15.05 14.52
N ALA A 286 4.25 -14.75 15.65
CA ALA A 286 4.05 -15.46 16.90
C ALA A 286 2.68 -15.20 17.56
N LEU A 287 2.13 -14.01 17.43
CA LEU A 287 0.80 -13.66 17.98
C LEU A 287 -0.34 -13.90 17.00
N GLY A 288 -0.06 -14.04 15.71
CA GLY A 288 -1.05 -14.30 14.68
C GLY A 288 -2.23 -13.33 14.71
N SER A 289 -3.44 -13.84 14.62
CA SER A 289 -4.69 -13.04 14.65
C SER A 289 -4.84 -12.18 15.91
N ARG A 290 -4.14 -12.53 16.99
CA ARG A 290 -4.19 -11.79 18.25
C ARG A 290 -3.22 -10.61 18.32
N TYR A 291 -2.35 -10.43 17.32
CA TYR A 291 -1.34 -9.39 17.33
C TYR A 291 -1.92 -7.99 17.55
N ASN A 292 -2.95 -7.62 16.81
CA ASN A 292 -3.51 -6.28 16.86
C ASN A 292 -4.11 -5.95 18.24
N GLU A 293 -4.88 -6.86 18.81
CA GLU A 293 -5.48 -6.66 20.15
C GLU A 293 -4.43 -6.60 21.25
N VAL A 294 -3.40 -7.48 21.16
CA VAL A 294 -2.30 -7.52 22.11
C VAL A 294 -1.44 -6.26 22.01
N GLN A 295 -1.10 -5.84 20.80
CA GLN A 295 -0.31 -4.64 20.58
C GLN A 295 -1.07 -3.36 20.99
N ALA A 296 -2.37 -3.30 20.73
CA ALA A 296 -3.22 -2.21 21.20
C ALA A 296 -3.24 -2.15 22.75
N TYR A 297 -3.32 -3.31 23.41
CA TYR A 297 -3.24 -3.40 24.86
C TYR A 297 -1.87 -2.95 25.38
N VAL A 298 -0.77 -3.39 24.77
CA VAL A 298 0.60 -2.96 25.09
C VAL A 298 0.72 -1.44 24.98
N ASN A 299 0.26 -0.89 23.86
CA ASN A 299 0.32 0.55 23.62
C ASN A 299 -0.44 1.34 24.69
N ARG A 300 -1.66 0.92 25.00
CA ARG A 300 -2.53 1.61 25.96
C ARG A 300 -2.01 1.50 27.40
N VAL A 301 -1.61 0.29 27.81
CA VAL A 301 -1.32 0.02 29.24
C VAL A 301 0.13 0.33 29.60
N TYR A 302 1.08 -0.09 28.75
CA TYR A 302 2.50 0.04 29.05
C TYR A 302 3.12 1.32 28.51
N TYR A 303 2.68 1.78 27.33
CA TYR A 303 3.22 2.99 26.73
C TYR A 303 2.30 4.21 26.90
N LYS A 304 1.10 4.05 27.51
CA LYS A 304 0.09 5.12 27.72
C LYS A 304 -0.24 5.89 26.45
N ILE A 305 -0.28 5.17 25.33
CA ILE A 305 -0.65 5.68 24.01
C ILE A 305 -2.16 5.42 23.87
N TYR A 306 -2.95 6.48 23.92
CA TYR A 306 -4.42 6.44 23.82
C TYR A 306 -4.85 6.72 22.39
#